data_56fe3cbc559f433001596c7a2a4f636d
#
_entry.id   56fe3cbc559f433001596c7a2a4f636d
#
_cell.length_a   1.000
_cell.length_b   1.000
_cell.length_c   1.000
_cell.angle_alpha   90.00
_cell.angle_beta   90.00
_cell.angle_gamma   90.00
#
_symmetry.space_group_name_H-M   'P 1'
#
loop_
_entity.id
_entity.type
_entity.pdbx_description
1 polymer ?
#
loop_
_entity_poly.entity_id
_entity_poly.type
_entity_poly.pdbx_seq_one_letter_code
_entity_poly.pdbx_strand_id
1 'polypeptide(L)'
;MDKDILNIIHRRIKYIWEERIKEDYENGWLLKEDTLKNALYFHLRNELGELFAENNIRIFTEFTDDKFKKTGYRPDMVIAEVDFDKEDGTYYGDYVKECLAVIEIKFKTKNGAETIVADYDKLETYISKLNVNARLYMATIWEEFDEPTTWIRKNAAWAKGKVTELNASYKMKTDYDMQFYVSEH
;
A
#
# COMPACT_ATOMS: atom_id res chain seq x y z
N MET A 1 7.92 17.32 -3.63
CA MET A 1 8.87 16.17 -3.55
C MET A 1 9.59 15.94 -4.85
N ASP A 2 10.88 15.55 -4.80
CA ASP A 2 11.67 15.18 -5.98
C ASP A 2 11.13 13.91 -6.64
N LYS A 3 11.07 13.89 -7.99
CA LYS A 3 10.60 12.74 -8.77
C LYS A 3 11.50 11.52 -8.61
N ASP A 4 12.80 11.72 -8.41
CA ASP A 4 13.74 10.61 -8.22
C ASP A 4 13.50 9.89 -6.90
N ILE A 5 13.21 10.64 -5.83
CA ILE A 5 12.83 10.06 -4.53
C ILE A 5 11.55 9.25 -4.65
N LEU A 6 10.52 9.77 -5.32
CA LEU A 6 9.27 9.05 -5.56
C LEU A 6 9.49 7.75 -6.34
N ASN A 7 10.36 7.77 -7.35
CA ASN A 7 10.70 6.58 -8.12
C ASN A 7 11.51 5.55 -7.30
N ILE A 8 12.38 6.00 -6.40
CA ILE A 8 13.10 5.11 -5.47
C ILE A 8 12.11 4.42 -4.54
N ILE A 9 11.22 5.19 -3.91
CA ILE A 9 10.17 4.64 -3.02
C ILE A 9 9.32 3.61 -3.77
N HIS A 10 8.84 3.94 -4.97
CA HIS A 10 8.01 3.06 -5.78
C HIS A 10 8.72 1.73 -6.12
N ARG A 11 9.97 1.80 -6.59
CA ARG A 11 10.75 0.59 -6.90
C ARG A 11 10.99 -0.25 -5.66
N ARG A 12 11.23 0.39 -4.50
CA ARG A 12 11.50 -0.31 -3.26
C ARG A 12 10.27 -0.97 -2.68
N ILE A 13 9.09 -0.35 -2.79
CA ILE A 13 7.82 -0.99 -2.41
C ILE A 13 7.61 -2.29 -3.20
N LYS A 14 7.81 -2.27 -4.51
CA LYS A 14 7.69 -3.46 -5.36
C LYS A 14 8.68 -4.56 -4.97
N TYR A 15 9.95 -4.19 -4.80
CA TYR A 15 10.99 -5.12 -4.36
C TYR A 15 10.66 -5.77 -3.00
N ILE A 16 10.22 -4.96 -2.02
CA ILE A 16 9.83 -5.46 -0.70
C ILE A 16 8.71 -6.49 -0.84
N TRP A 17 7.73 -6.22 -1.71
CA TRP A 17 6.63 -7.15 -1.95
C TRP A 17 7.10 -8.49 -2.53
N GLU A 18 7.87 -8.43 -3.61
CA GLU A 18 8.28 -9.61 -4.37
C GLU A 18 9.36 -10.45 -3.68
N GLU A 19 10.15 -9.85 -2.79
CA GLU A 19 11.27 -10.53 -2.13
C GLU A 19 11.06 -10.70 -0.62
N ARG A 20 10.78 -9.60 0.11
CA ARG A 20 10.73 -9.63 1.57
C ARG A 20 9.42 -10.17 2.13
N ILE A 21 8.31 -9.69 1.61
CA ILE A 21 6.99 -10.17 2.05
C ILE A 21 6.78 -11.61 1.61
N LYS A 22 7.29 -11.98 0.44
CA LYS A 22 7.34 -13.37 -0.01
C LYS A 22 8.12 -14.24 0.97
N GLU A 23 9.34 -13.84 1.34
CA GLU A 23 10.18 -14.56 2.31
C GLU A 23 9.47 -14.70 3.67
N ASP A 24 8.86 -13.63 4.18
CA ASP A 24 8.08 -13.66 5.43
C ASP A 24 6.90 -14.63 5.34
N TYR A 25 6.21 -14.67 4.20
CA TYR A 25 5.11 -15.59 3.96
C TYR A 25 5.58 -17.05 3.93
N GLU A 26 6.63 -17.35 3.17
CA GLU A 26 7.21 -18.69 3.06
C GLU A 26 7.73 -19.22 4.41
N ASN A 27 8.19 -18.33 5.29
CA ASN A 27 8.63 -18.65 6.65
C ASN A 27 7.47 -18.73 7.67
N GLY A 28 6.22 -18.52 7.25
CA GLY A 28 5.04 -18.63 8.12
C GLY A 28 4.87 -17.46 9.10
N TRP A 29 5.46 -16.32 8.85
CA TRP A 29 5.35 -15.14 9.72
C TRP A 29 4.11 -14.28 9.44
N LEU A 30 3.46 -14.52 8.29
CA LEU A 30 2.26 -13.79 7.90
C LEU A 30 1.03 -14.69 8.05
N LEU A 31 0.12 -14.31 8.95
CA LEU A 31 -1.09 -15.08 9.25
C LEU A 31 -2.39 -14.31 8.98
N LYS A 32 -2.31 -12.98 8.91
CA LYS A 32 -3.47 -12.09 8.77
C LYS A 32 -3.03 -10.68 8.38
N GLU A 33 -4.01 -9.83 8.13
CA GLU A 33 -3.83 -8.44 7.71
C GLU A 33 -2.89 -7.63 8.61
N ASP A 34 -3.03 -7.74 9.94
CA ASP A 34 -2.15 -7.03 10.89
C ASP A 34 -0.68 -7.46 10.77
N THR A 35 -0.42 -8.77 10.59
CA THR A 35 0.97 -9.26 10.45
C THR A 35 1.56 -8.80 9.13
N LEU A 36 0.80 -8.78 8.04
CA LEU A 36 1.22 -8.25 6.76
C LEU A 36 1.51 -6.75 6.83
N LYS A 37 0.64 -5.97 7.49
CA LYS A 37 0.83 -4.54 7.72
C LYS A 37 2.11 -4.24 8.49
N ASN A 38 2.35 -4.99 9.56
CA ASN A 38 3.56 -4.84 10.38
C ASN A 38 4.83 -5.22 9.62
N ALA A 39 4.80 -6.29 8.82
CA ALA A 39 5.93 -6.70 7.98
C ALA A 39 6.26 -5.64 6.93
N LEU A 40 5.26 -5.14 6.20
CA LEU A 40 5.46 -4.04 5.25
C LEU A 40 6.06 -2.80 5.92
N TYR A 41 5.52 -2.39 7.08
CA TYR A 41 6.05 -1.26 7.84
C TYR A 41 7.51 -1.49 8.23
N PHE A 42 7.83 -2.68 8.75
CA PHE A 42 9.19 -3.05 9.16
C PHE A 42 10.18 -2.98 7.99
N HIS A 43 9.87 -3.62 6.86
CA HIS A 43 10.77 -3.64 5.71
C HIS A 43 10.93 -2.26 5.07
N LEU A 44 9.85 -1.47 4.96
CA LEU A 44 9.93 -0.10 4.47
C LEU A 44 10.82 0.78 5.37
N ARG A 45 10.71 0.63 6.69
CA ARG A 45 11.55 1.37 7.65
C ARG A 45 13.01 0.95 7.55
N ASN A 46 13.29 -0.33 7.39
CA ASN A 46 14.65 -0.84 7.30
C ASN A 46 15.34 -0.43 6.00
N GLU A 47 14.63 -0.53 4.88
CA GLU A 47 15.25 -0.34 3.56
C GLU A 47 15.24 1.12 3.08
N LEU A 48 14.33 1.94 3.60
CA LEU A 48 14.19 3.36 3.21
C LEU A 48 14.43 4.32 4.37
N GLY A 49 14.80 3.84 5.55
CA GLY A 49 14.89 4.67 6.77
C GLY A 49 15.84 5.86 6.65
N GLU A 50 16.99 5.68 6.04
CA GLU A 50 17.96 6.76 5.81
C GLU A 50 17.42 7.79 4.82
N LEU A 51 16.91 7.33 3.67
CA LEU A 51 16.28 8.20 2.68
C LEU A 51 15.11 8.98 3.28
N PHE A 52 14.30 8.35 4.13
CA PHE A 52 13.17 8.99 4.78
C PHE A 52 13.61 10.05 5.79
N ALA A 53 14.65 9.77 6.57
CA ALA A 53 15.20 10.72 7.53
C ALA A 53 15.74 11.98 6.84
N GLU A 54 16.51 11.81 5.77
CA GLU A 54 17.13 12.90 5.01
C GLU A 54 16.11 13.80 4.28
N ASN A 55 14.93 13.26 3.96
CA ASN A 55 13.92 13.95 3.15
C ASN A 55 12.65 14.29 3.92
N ASN A 56 12.68 14.25 5.25
CA ASN A 56 11.52 14.52 6.10
C ASN A 56 10.28 13.65 5.73
N ILE A 57 10.51 12.38 5.39
CA ILE A 57 9.46 11.43 5.06
C ILE A 57 9.15 10.56 6.28
N ARG A 58 7.89 10.23 6.50
CA ARG A 58 7.43 9.35 7.58
C ARG A 58 6.43 8.34 7.06
N ILE A 59 6.33 7.21 7.75
CA ILE A 59 5.29 6.20 7.53
C ILE A 59 4.32 6.28 8.69
N PHE A 60 3.04 6.37 8.37
CA PHE A 60 1.94 6.32 9.33
C PHE A 60 1.04 5.13 9.00
N THR A 61 0.68 4.36 10.01
CA THR A 61 -0.36 3.32 9.90
C THR A 61 -1.67 3.87 10.43
N GLU A 62 -2.81 3.38 9.88
CA GLU A 62 -4.14 3.83 10.28
C GLU A 62 -4.26 5.36 10.24
N PHE A 63 -3.72 5.94 9.18
CA PHE A 63 -3.58 7.40 9.07
C PHE A 63 -4.93 8.09 8.90
N THR A 64 -5.09 9.21 9.58
CA THR A 64 -6.24 10.08 9.39
C THR A 64 -5.85 11.54 9.53
N ASP A 65 -6.30 12.34 8.58
CA ASP A 65 -6.29 13.79 8.62
C ASP A 65 -7.67 14.32 8.20
N ASP A 66 -7.82 15.63 8.12
CA ASP A 66 -9.10 16.24 7.73
C ASP A 66 -9.53 15.93 6.29
N LYS A 67 -8.58 15.58 5.41
CA LYS A 67 -8.89 15.18 4.02
C LYS A 67 -9.46 13.76 4.02
N PHE A 68 -8.78 12.80 4.66
CA PHE A 68 -9.24 11.42 4.74
C PHE A 68 -10.54 11.29 5.56
N LYS A 69 -10.71 12.03 6.65
CA LYS A 69 -11.99 12.08 7.39
C LYS A 69 -13.20 12.40 6.51
N LYS A 70 -13.04 13.29 5.51
CA LYS A 70 -14.11 13.63 4.56
C LYS A 70 -14.53 12.49 3.63
N THR A 71 -13.68 11.49 3.45
CA THR A 71 -14.01 10.31 2.66
C THR A 71 -14.80 9.27 3.45
N GLY A 72 -14.71 9.30 4.78
CA GLY A 72 -15.20 8.25 5.67
C GLY A 72 -14.25 7.05 5.76
N TYR A 73 -13.09 7.09 5.11
CA TYR A 73 -12.12 6.02 5.07
C TYR A 73 -10.82 6.41 5.78
N ARG A 74 -10.09 5.40 6.22
CA ARG A 74 -8.79 5.52 6.86
C ARG A 74 -7.85 4.52 6.19
N PRO A 75 -6.80 4.99 5.48
CA PRO A 75 -5.85 4.10 4.84
C PRO A 75 -5.05 3.30 5.88
N ASP A 76 -4.74 2.05 5.52
CA ASP A 76 -3.95 1.16 6.38
C ASP A 76 -2.55 1.69 6.58
N MET A 77 -1.94 2.29 5.54
CA MET A 77 -0.62 2.87 5.62
C MET A 77 -0.46 4.05 4.64
N VAL A 78 0.26 5.08 5.09
CA VAL A 78 0.62 6.25 4.27
C VAL A 78 2.11 6.53 4.43
N ILE A 79 2.78 6.80 3.31
CA ILE A 79 4.12 7.40 3.27
C ILE A 79 3.91 8.87 2.93
N ALA A 80 4.39 9.77 3.79
CA ALA A 80 4.12 11.20 3.68
C ALA A 80 5.36 12.06 3.93
N GLU A 81 5.47 13.16 3.19
CA GLU A 81 6.37 14.26 3.51
C GLU A 81 5.79 15.05 4.69
N VAL A 82 6.62 15.37 5.67
CA VAL A 82 6.24 16.17 6.84
C VAL A 82 7.05 17.46 6.89
N ASP A 83 6.44 18.51 7.46
CA ASP A 83 7.05 19.80 7.68
C ASP A 83 6.91 20.14 9.16
N PHE A 84 7.97 19.89 9.94
CA PHE A 84 7.99 20.16 11.37
C PHE A 84 8.26 21.63 11.73
N ASP A 85 8.60 22.46 10.75
CA ASP A 85 8.82 23.90 10.95
C ASP A 85 7.48 24.69 10.87
N LYS A 86 6.38 24.01 10.59
CA LYS A 86 5.05 24.60 10.56
C LYS A 86 4.61 25.03 11.97
N GLU A 87 4.41 26.34 12.16
CA GLU A 87 4.14 26.93 13.48
C GLU A 87 2.78 26.55 14.09
N ASP A 88 1.78 26.19 13.27
CA ASP A 88 0.39 25.98 13.71
C ASP A 88 0.04 24.51 14.02
N GLY A 89 1.02 23.60 14.04
CA GLY A 89 0.78 22.18 14.30
C GLY A 89 0.60 21.87 15.79
N THR A 90 -0.53 21.28 16.17
CA THR A 90 -0.78 20.78 17.52
C THR A 90 -0.54 19.28 17.63
N TYR A 91 -0.84 18.53 16.57
CA TYR A 91 -0.69 17.08 16.48
C TYR A 91 0.23 16.70 15.32
N TYR A 92 0.87 15.55 15.39
CA TYR A 92 1.76 15.07 14.31
C TYR A 92 1.10 15.02 12.94
N GLY A 93 -0.21 14.75 12.86
CA GLY A 93 -0.97 14.80 11.62
C GLY A 93 -1.03 16.17 10.96
N ASP A 94 -0.91 17.25 11.74
CA ASP A 94 -0.96 18.63 11.24
C ASP A 94 0.30 19.00 10.45
N TYR A 95 1.41 18.28 10.70
CA TYR A 95 2.68 18.47 10.01
C TYR A 95 2.77 17.75 8.68
N VAL A 96 1.78 16.93 8.30
CA VAL A 96 1.77 16.26 7.01
C VAL A 96 1.56 17.29 5.90
N LYS A 97 2.57 17.40 5.03
CA LYS A 97 2.57 18.31 3.90
C LYS A 97 1.93 17.67 2.68
N GLU A 98 2.37 16.47 2.32
CA GLU A 98 1.90 15.74 1.15
C GLU A 98 1.98 14.22 1.38
N CYS A 99 0.95 13.49 0.95
CA CYS A 99 1.00 12.03 0.87
C CYS A 99 1.72 11.61 -0.41
N LEU A 100 2.74 10.78 -0.29
CA LEU A 100 3.57 10.28 -1.38
C LEU A 100 3.10 8.92 -1.88
N ALA A 101 2.69 8.06 -0.94
CA ALA A 101 2.08 6.78 -1.22
C ALA A 101 0.95 6.49 -0.22
N VAL A 102 -0.09 5.82 -0.70
CA VAL A 102 -1.19 5.29 0.12
C VAL A 102 -1.28 3.81 -0.15
N ILE A 103 -1.32 2.99 0.87
CA ILE A 103 -1.34 1.53 0.76
C ILE A 103 -2.55 1.01 1.53
N GLU A 104 -3.46 0.34 0.84
CA GLU A 104 -4.50 -0.51 1.43
C GLU A 104 -3.97 -1.95 1.47
N ILE A 105 -4.32 -2.68 2.51
CA ILE A 105 -3.76 -4.00 2.81
C ILE A 105 -4.90 -4.99 3.02
N LYS A 106 -4.80 -6.16 2.39
CA LYS A 106 -5.75 -7.23 2.56
C LYS A 106 -5.07 -8.60 2.66
N PHE A 107 -5.47 -9.38 3.64
CA PHE A 107 -5.07 -10.77 3.78
C PHE A 107 -6.32 -11.65 3.92
N LYS A 108 -6.52 -12.59 3.03
CA LYS A 108 -7.68 -13.48 3.00
C LYS A 108 -7.26 -14.93 2.81
N THR A 109 -7.77 -15.80 3.67
CA THR A 109 -7.52 -17.25 3.62
C THR A 109 -8.60 -18.00 2.85
N LYS A 110 -9.87 -17.57 2.97
CA LYS A 110 -11.04 -18.18 2.31
C LYS A 110 -12.12 -17.15 2.12
N ASN A 111 -12.82 -17.20 1.01
CA ASN A 111 -13.97 -16.33 0.71
C ASN A 111 -13.66 -14.84 0.92
N GLY A 112 -14.42 -13.97 0.34
CA GLY A 112 -14.32 -12.55 0.63
C GLY A 112 -13.69 -11.71 -0.48
N ALA A 113 -13.76 -12.20 -1.73
CA ALA A 113 -13.42 -11.39 -2.89
C ALA A 113 -14.13 -10.03 -2.88
N GLU A 114 -15.39 -10.00 -2.39
CA GLU A 114 -16.16 -8.77 -2.23
C GLU A 114 -15.50 -7.77 -1.28
N THR A 115 -14.79 -8.22 -0.25
CA THR A 115 -14.08 -7.32 0.68
C THR A 115 -12.83 -6.73 0.05
N ILE A 116 -12.17 -7.48 -0.85
CA ILE A 116 -11.04 -6.98 -1.64
C ILE A 116 -11.55 -5.90 -2.60
N VAL A 117 -12.64 -6.19 -3.33
CA VAL A 117 -13.27 -5.21 -4.24
C VAL A 117 -13.66 -3.93 -3.51
N ALA A 118 -14.20 -4.02 -2.30
CA ALA A 118 -14.56 -2.84 -1.51
C ALA A 118 -13.35 -1.94 -1.16
N ASP A 119 -12.16 -2.52 -0.99
CA ASP A 119 -10.95 -1.72 -0.76
C ASP A 119 -10.47 -1.01 -2.04
N TYR A 120 -10.73 -1.57 -3.23
CA TYR A 120 -10.52 -0.85 -4.50
C TYR A 120 -11.44 0.35 -4.65
N ASP A 121 -12.69 0.28 -4.17
CA ASP A 121 -13.63 1.41 -4.15
C ASP A 121 -13.10 2.56 -3.26
N LYS A 122 -12.36 2.24 -2.18
CA LYS A 122 -11.67 3.25 -1.37
C LYS A 122 -10.58 3.94 -2.18
N LEU A 123 -9.74 3.19 -2.92
CA LEU A 123 -8.69 3.78 -3.76
C LEU A 123 -9.27 4.72 -4.83
N GLU A 124 -10.35 4.32 -5.50
CA GLU A 124 -11.06 5.19 -6.44
C GLU A 124 -11.57 6.47 -5.76
N THR A 125 -12.10 6.33 -4.54
CA THR A 125 -12.54 7.46 -3.73
C THR A 125 -11.38 8.40 -3.37
N TYR A 126 -10.21 7.88 -3.02
CA TYR A 126 -9.04 8.71 -2.74
C TYR A 126 -8.60 9.51 -3.97
N ILE A 127 -8.58 8.89 -5.14
CA ILE A 127 -8.25 9.58 -6.39
C ILE A 127 -9.27 10.68 -6.70
N SER A 128 -10.56 10.37 -6.62
CA SER A 128 -11.63 11.28 -7.07
C SER A 128 -11.89 12.43 -6.10
N LYS A 129 -11.81 12.17 -4.79
CA LYS A 129 -12.19 13.16 -3.77
C LYS A 129 -11.00 13.92 -3.18
N LEU A 130 -9.83 13.30 -3.10
CA LEU A 130 -8.69 13.90 -2.41
C LEU A 130 -7.72 14.60 -3.35
N ASN A 131 -7.87 14.42 -4.68
CA ASN A 131 -6.92 14.89 -5.70
C ASN A 131 -5.46 14.58 -5.27
N VAL A 132 -5.23 13.36 -4.77
CA VAL A 132 -3.94 12.95 -4.23
C VAL A 132 -2.99 12.72 -5.39
N ASN A 133 -1.86 13.40 -5.40
CA ASN A 133 -0.76 13.12 -6.32
C ASN A 133 0.03 11.87 -5.90
N ALA A 134 -0.35 11.23 -4.79
CA ALA A 134 0.26 10.01 -4.29
C ALA A 134 0.03 8.84 -5.24
N ARG A 135 1.00 7.94 -5.29
CA ARG A 135 0.77 6.60 -5.85
C ARG A 135 -0.03 5.76 -4.87
N LEU A 136 -1.00 5.03 -5.37
CA LEU A 136 -1.86 4.17 -4.59
C LEU A 136 -1.45 2.71 -4.79
N TYR A 137 -1.45 1.96 -3.70
CA TYR A 137 -1.12 0.54 -3.72
C TYR A 137 -2.24 -0.26 -3.07
N MET A 138 -2.54 -1.40 -3.65
CA MET A 138 -3.35 -2.43 -3.03
C MET A 138 -2.47 -3.65 -2.80
N ALA A 139 -2.15 -3.97 -1.55
CA ALA A 139 -1.35 -5.10 -1.14
C ALA A 139 -2.26 -6.24 -0.70
N THR A 140 -2.40 -7.26 -1.54
CA THR A 140 -3.35 -8.35 -1.34
C THR A 140 -2.65 -9.70 -1.29
N ILE A 141 -2.79 -10.44 -0.17
CA ILE A 141 -2.54 -11.88 -0.11
C ILE A 141 -3.88 -12.58 -0.11
N TRP A 142 -4.07 -13.46 -1.08
CA TRP A 142 -5.24 -14.33 -1.18
C TRP A 142 -4.83 -15.80 -1.26
N GLU A 143 -5.08 -16.54 -0.18
CA GLU A 143 -4.72 -17.96 -0.07
C GLU A 143 -5.72 -18.90 -0.74
N GLU A 144 -6.66 -18.39 -1.49
CA GLU A 144 -7.56 -19.24 -2.30
C GLU A 144 -6.86 -19.64 -3.61
N PHE A 145 -7.15 -20.86 -4.07
CA PHE A 145 -6.59 -21.38 -5.30
C PHE A 145 -7.35 -20.78 -6.50
N ASP A 146 -6.77 -19.75 -7.07
CA ASP A 146 -7.27 -19.16 -8.30
C ASP A 146 -6.10 -18.66 -9.14
N GLU A 147 -6.32 -18.47 -10.44
CA GLU A 147 -5.28 -17.86 -11.27
C GLU A 147 -4.94 -16.45 -10.77
N PRO A 148 -3.67 -16.02 -10.88
CA PRO A 148 -3.30 -14.66 -10.53
C PRO A 148 -4.20 -13.67 -11.25
N THR A 149 -4.98 -12.94 -10.49
CA THR A 149 -5.99 -12.02 -11.00
C THR A 149 -5.54 -10.61 -10.74
N THR A 150 -5.69 -9.74 -11.71
CA THR A 150 -5.74 -8.31 -11.45
C THR A 150 -7.16 -7.97 -11.00
N TRP A 151 -7.30 -7.40 -9.83
CA TRP A 151 -8.58 -6.98 -9.28
C TRP A 151 -9.16 -5.77 -10.00
N ILE A 152 -8.28 -4.92 -10.48
CA ILE A 152 -8.65 -3.75 -11.29
C ILE A 152 -8.89 -4.18 -12.73
N ARG A 153 -10.06 -3.85 -13.26
CA ARG A 153 -10.35 -4.10 -14.68
C ARG A 153 -9.34 -3.36 -15.56
N LYS A 154 -8.81 -4.04 -16.59
CA LYS A 154 -7.79 -3.51 -17.52
C LYS A 154 -8.13 -2.12 -18.11
N ASN A 155 -9.40 -1.75 -18.15
CA ASN A 155 -9.88 -0.49 -18.73
C ASN A 155 -10.34 0.52 -17.67
N ALA A 156 -9.99 0.35 -16.41
CA ALA A 156 -10.33 1.29 -15.35
C ALA A 156 -9.53 2.59 -15.53
N ALA A 157 -10.10 3.55 -16.23
CA ALA A 157 -9.45 4.82 -16.54
C ALA A 157 -8.98 5.58 -15.29
N TRP A 158 -9.69 5.41 -14.17
CA TRP A 158 -9.36 6.05 -12.91
C TRP A 158 -8.02 5.56 -12.32
N ALA A 159 -7.67 4.28 -12.54
CA ALA A 159 -6.47 3.67 -11.99
C ALA A 159 -5.21 3.96 -12.82
N LYS A 160 -5.38 4.35 -14.09
CA LYS A 160 -4.28 4.49 -15.06
C LYS A 160 -3.18 5.44 -14.58
N GLY A 161 -1.96 4.94 -14.46
CA GLY A 161 -0.79 5.68 -14.00
C GLY A 161 -0.81 6.03 -12.51
N LYS A 162 -1.79 5.53 -11.74
CA LYS A 162 -1.99 5.92 -10.34
C LYS A 162 -1.99 4.75 -9.37
N VAL A 163 -2.40 3.56 -9.80
CA VAL A 163 -2.56 2.40 -8.93
C VAL A 163 -1.60 1.29 -9.32
N THR A 164 -1.00 0.68 -8.31
CA THR A 164 -0.18 -0.51 -8.40
C THR A 164 -0.77 -1.58 -7.49
N GLU A 165 -1.09 -2.74 -8.05
CA GLU A 165 -1.49 -3.92 -7.30
C GLU A 165 -0.24 -4.72 -6.93
N LEU A 166 -0.13 -5.05 -5.65
CA LEU A 166 0.85 -5.94 -5.06
C LEU A 166 0.09 -7.20 -4.68
N ASN A 167 0.10 -8.20 -5.54
CA ASN A 167 -0.74 -9.38 -5.39
C ASN A 167 0.07 -10.62 -4.98
N ALA A 168 -0.55 -11.49 -4.20
CA ALA A 168 -0.06 -12.83 -3.92
C ALA A 168 -1.22 -13.83 -3.94
N SER A 169 -1.09 -14.90 -4.72
CA SER A 169 -2.08 -15.98 -4.83
C SER A 169 -1.44 -17.27 -5.31
N TYR A 170 -2.13 -18.39 -5.11
CA TYR A 170 -1.74 -19.67 -5.72
C TYR A 170 -2.23 -19.74 -7.18
N LYS A 171 -1.41 -20.28 -8.08
CA LYS A 171 -1.79 -20.47 -9.48
C LYS A 171 -2.81 -21.58 -9.69
N MET A 172 -2.63 -22.69 -8.98
CA MET A 172 -3.48 -23.87 -9.10
C MET A 172 -3.60 -24.60 -7.77
N LYS A 173 -4.65 -25.43 -7.60
CA LYS A 173 -4.83 -26.26 -6.40
C LYS A 173 -3.68 -27.23 -6.11
N THR A 174 -2.82 -27.49 -7.08
CA THR A 174 -1.65 -28.36 -6.98
C THR A 174 -0.36 -27.60 -6.72
N ASP A 175 -0.38 -26.27 -6.81
CA ASP A 175 0.77 -25.44 -6.50
C ASP A 175 0.81 -25.19 -5.00
N TYR A 176 1.94 -25.55 -4.40
CA TYR A 176 2.20 -25.25 -3.00
C TYR A 176 2.94 -23.92 -2.83
N ASP A 177 3.32 -23.28 -3.94
CA ASP A 177 4.09 -22.03 -3.92
C ASP A 177 3.18 -20.84 -4.21
N MET A 178 3.06 -19.94 -3.23
CA MET A 178 2.41 -18.65 -3.42
C MET A 178 3.19 -17.80 -4.41
N GLN A 179 2.52 -17.31 -5.44
CA GLN A 179 3.11 -16.42 -6.44
C GLN A 179 2.91 -14.97 -6.01
N PHE A 180 4.01 -14.23 -5.86
CA PHE A 180 4.01 -12.79 -5.62
C PHE A 180 4.28 -12.05 -6.92
N TYR A 181 3.45 -11.08 -7.25
CA TYR A 181 3.56 -10.35 -8.51
C TYR A 181 3.00 -8.93 -8.41
N VAL A 182 3.45 -8.05 -9.28
CA VAL A 182 3.06 -6.64 -9.35
C VAL A 182 2.34 -6.35 -10.65
N SER A 183 1.23 -5.62 -10.60
CA SER A 183 0.50 -5.13 -11.76
C SER A 183 0.35 -3.61 -11.69
N GLU A 184 0.86 -2.91 -12.68
CA GLU A 184 0.75 -1.45 -12.80
C GLU A 184 -0.38 -1.10 -13.79
N HIS A 185 -1.21 -0.13 -13.42
CA HIS A 185 -2.34 0.33 -14.23
C HIS A 185 -2.11 1.71 -14.80
#